data_0054e4abe74fdb07b6b10cb746deeac8
#
_entry.id   0054e4abe74fdb07b6b10cb746deeac8
#
_cell.length_a   1.000
_cell.length_b   1.000
_cell.length_c   1.000
_cell.angle_alpha   90.00
_cell.angle_beta   90.00
_cell.angle_gamma   90.00
#
_symmetry.space_group_name_H-M   'P 1'
#
loop_
_entity.id
_entity.type
_entity.pdbx_description
1 polymer ?
#
loop_
_entity_poly.entity_id
_entity_poly.type
_entity_poly.pdbx_seq_one_letter_code
_entity_poly.pdbx_strand_id
1 'polypeptide(L)'
;MTRLDYAKLNSTLRCLMFSVFAVRPGELGDDRSSAIAETAAFFKSLEDEGVVVVRGIYDVSGVRADADFMIWWHAEQIEQIQAAYNAFRRETALGRVSNPVWSNAALHRPAEFNKSHIPAF
;
A
#
# COMPACT_ATOMS: atom_id res chain seq x y z
N MET A 1 -4.93 19.03 21.34
CA MET A 1 -4.48 17.67 21.01
C MET A 1 -5.45 16.66 21.56
N THR A 2 -5.95 15.77 20.71
CA THR A 2 -6.96 14.78 21.10
C THR A 2 -6.29 13.63 21.85
N ARG A 3 -6.87 13.23 22.98
CA ARG A 3 -6.40 12.09 23.75
C ARG A 3 -6.67 10.80 22.96
N LEU A 4 -5.69 9.91 22.90
CA LEU A 4 -5.85 8.61 22.25
C LEU A 4 -6.82 7.74 23.04
N ASP A 5 -7.72 7.08 22.32
CA ASP A 5 -8.62 6.06 22.87
C ASP A 5 -8.03 4.68 22.57
N TYR A 6 -7.29 4.13 23.53
CA TYR A 6 -6.60 2.85 23.36
C TYR A 6 -7.58 1.68 23.14
N ALA A 7 -8.72 1.71 23.83
CA ALA A 7 -9.72 0.65 23.69
C ALA A 7 -10.31 0.65 22.28
N LYS A 8 -10.64 1.83 21.74
CA LYS A 8 -11.15 1.98 20.39
C LYS A 8 -10.12 1.54 19.35
N LEU A 9 -8.86 1.96 19.49
CA LEU A 9 -7.78 1.58 18.57
C LEU A 9 -7.56 0.08 18.59
N ASN A 10 -7.52 -0.54 19.76
CA ASN A 10 -7.33 -1.98 19.88
C ASN A 10 -8.49 -2.80 19.33
N SER A 11 -9.72 -2.27 19.35
CA SER A 11 -10.90 -2.96 18.83
C SER A 11 -11.15 -2.68 17.34
N THR A 12 -10.44 -1.72 16.73
CA THR A 12 -10.61 -1.39 15.33
C THR A 12 -10.07 -2.52 14.46
N LEU A 13 -10.91 -3.05 13.57
CA LEU A 13 -10.51 -4.04 12.58
C LEU A 13 -10.16 -3.36 11.27
N ARG A 14 -8.99 -3.68 10.73
CA ARG A 14 -8.50 -3.16 9.45
C ARG A 14 -7.97 -4.30 8.61
N CYS A 15 -8.24 -4.23 7.32
CA CYS A 15 -7.60 -5.11 6.35
C CYS A 15 -6.28 -4.48 5.93
N LEU A 16 -5.25 -5.30 5.84
CA LEU A 16 -3.91 -4.91 5.40
C LEU A 16 -3.56 -5.70 4.16
N MET A 17 -2.77 -5.11 3.28
CA MET A 17 -2.20 -5.83 2.15
C MET A 17 -0.78 -5.32 1.87
N PHE A 18 0.12 -6.24 1.61
CA PHE A 18 1.46 -5.96 1.13
C PHE A 18 1.55 -6.47 -0.30
N SER A 19 1.97 -5.60 -1.22
CA SER A 19 2.10 -5.92 -2.64
C SER A 19 3.53 -5.69 -3.06
N VAL A 20 4.18 -6.72 -3.57
CA VAL A 20 5.56 -6.67 -4.03
C VAL A 20 5.59 -6.80 -5.55
N PHE A 21 6.32 -5.90 -6.21
CA PHE A 21 6.35 -5.80 -7.66
C PHE A 21 7.77 -5.81 -8.20
N ALA A 22 7.92 -6.35 -9.40
CA ALA A 22 9.11 -6.19 -10.22
C ALA A 22 8.75 -5.38 -11.47
N VAL A 23 9.52 -4.33 -11.75
CA VAL A 23 9.32 -3.49 -12.93
C VAL A 23 10.00 -4.16 -14.14
N ARG A 24 9.26 -4.31 -15.25
CA ARG A 24 9.85 -4.85 -16.46
C ARG A 24 10.91 -3.90 -17.03
N PRO A 25 12.16 -4.38 -17.22
CA PRO A 25 13.26 -3.50 -17.62
C PRO A 25 12.99 -2.78 -18.95
N GLY A 26 13.30 -1.49 -18.98
CA GLY A 26 13.23 -0.67 -20.19
C GLY A 26 11.85 -0.17 -20.58
N GLU A 27 10.78 -0.67 -19.97
CA GLU A 27 9.42 -0.33 -20.43
C GLU A 27 8.94 1.06 -20.01
N LEU A 28 9.59 1.70 -19.02
CA LEU A 28 9.32 3.09 -18.68
C LEU A 28 10.13 4.08 -19.53
N GLY A 29 11.12 3.58 -20.30
CA GLY A 29 12.03 4.43 -21.06
C GLY A 29 13.08 5.10 -20.16
N ASP A 30 13.89 5.96 -20.78
CA ASP A 30 14.97 6.66 -20.07
C ASP A 30 14.44 7.87 -19.28
N ASP A 31 13.46 8.59 -19.84
CA ASP A 31 12.83 9.72 -19.17
C ASP A 31 11.60 9.23 -18.39
N ARG A 32 11.73 9.23 -17.06
CA ARG A 32 10.68 8.77 -16.14
C ARG A 32 9.84 9.89 -15.53
N SER A 33 10.05 11.14 -15.95
CA SER A 33 9.42 12.29 -15.31
C SER A 33 7.89 12.19 -15.31
N SER A 34 7.28 11.82 -16.45
CA SER A 34 5.82 11.73 -16.53
C SER A 34 5.27 10.57 -15.70
N ALA A 35 5.98 9.43 -15.66
CA ALA A 35 5.58 8.30 -14.82
C ALA A 35 5.66 8.63 -13.33
N ILE A 36 6.68 9.37 -12.92
CA ILE A 36 6.83 9.84 -11.54
C ILE A 36 5.68 10.77 -11.16
N ALA A 37 5.38 11.76 -11.99
CA ALA A 37 4.30 12.71 -11.74
C ALA A 37 2.93 12.02 -11.70
N GLU A 38 2.66 11.12 -12.61
CA GLU A 38 1.42 10.35 -12.66
C GLU A 38 1.25 9.47 -11.42
N THR A 39 2.31 8.78 -11.01
CA THR A 39 2.28 7.91 -9.83
C THR A 39 2.05 8.72 -8.56
N ALA A 40 2.75 9.86 -8.43
CA ALA A 40 2.55 10.75 -7.29
C ALA A 40 1.11 11.27 -7.23
N ALA A 41 0.54 11.66 -8.37
CA ALA A 41 -0.84 12.13 -8.45
C ALA A 41 -1.84 11.01 -8.07
N PHE A 42 -1.57 9.79 -8.49
CA PHE A 42 -2.42 8.63 -8.13
C PHE A 42 -2.46 8.43 -6.62
N PHE A 43 -1.29 8.37 -5.96
CA PHE A 43 -1.25 8.17 -4.51
C PHE A 43 -1.81 9.38 -3.75
N LYS A 44 -1.63 10.58 -4.27
CA LYS A 44 -2.26 11.79 -3.70
C LYS A 44 -3.79 11.70 -3.75
N SER A 45 -4.36 11.19 -4.84
CA SER A 45 -5.80 11.02 -4.96
C SER A 45 -6.35 10.02 -3.94
N LEU A 46 -5.62 8.93 -3.67
CA LEU A 46 -6.00 7.98 -2.61
C LEU A 46 -5.99 8.64 -1.24
N GLU A 47 -4.97 9.44 -0.96
CA GLU A 47 -4.87 10.18 0.30
C GLU A 47 -6.04 11.16 0.46
N ASP A 48 -6.40 11.88 -0.60
CA ASP A 48 -7.50 12.84 -0.59
C ASP A 48 -8.87 12.16 -0.39
N GLU A 49 -9.07 10.99 -0.96
CA GLU A 49 -10.30 10.22 -0.76
C GLU A 49 -10.44 9.69 0.67
N GLY A 50 -9.32 9.32 1.30
CA GLY A 50 -9.28 8.86 2.68
C GLY A 50 -9.86 7.47 2.94
N VAL A 51 -10.17 6.69 1.91
CA VAL A 51 -10.74 5.34 2.03
C VAL A 51 -9.66 4.30 2.17
N VAL A 52 -8.68 4.32 1.27
CA VAL A 52 -7.52 3.44 1.30
C VAL A 52 -6.32 4.26 1.75
N VAL A 53 -5.62 3.77 2.77
CA VAL A 53 -4.42 4.41 3.27
C VAL A 53 -3.20 3.61 2.79
N VAL A 54 -2.28 4.30 2.13
CA VAL A 54 -0.97 3.75 1.79
C VAL A 54 -0.02 4.11 2.92
N ARG A 55 0.37 3.10 3.69
CA ARG A 55 1.24 3.28 4.86
C ARG A 55 2.68 3.54 4.47
N GLY A 56 3.09 2.99 3.35
CA GLY A 56 4.43 3.19 2.85
C GLY A 56 4.64 2.55 1.49
N ILE A 57 5.62 3.07 0.79
CA ILE A 57 6.14 2.51 -0.46
C ILE A 57 7.64 2.34 -0.23
N TYR A 58 8.13 1.13 -0.46
CA TYR A 58 9.48 0.75 -0.06
C TYR A 58 10.27 0.27 -1.27
N ASP A 59 11.48 0.77 -1.41
CA ASP A 59 12.45 0.23 -2.37
C ASP A 59 13.05 -1.04 -1.78
N VAL A 60 12.76 -2.17 -2.41
CA VAL A 60 13.28 -3.48 -1.97
C VAL A 60 14.28 -4.06 -2.97
N SER A 61 14.64 -3.29 -3.99
CA SER A 61 15.60 -3.73 -5.02
C SER A 61 16.94 -4.07 -4.40
N GLY A 62 17.49 -5.22 -4.81
CA GLY A 62 18.73 -5.72 -4.25
C GLY A 62 18.58 -6.43 -2.91
N VAL A 63 17.64 -5.99 -2.08
CA VAL A 63 17.32 -6.67 -0.81
C VAL A 63 16.56 -7.97 -1.11
N ARG A 64 15.66 -7.90 -2.08
CA ARG A 64 14.99 -9.06 -2.64
C ARG A 64 15.36 -9.15 -4.12
N ALA A 65 15.92 -10.29 -4.53
CA ALA A 65 16.49 -10.44 -5.87
C ALA A 65 15.46 -10.36 -7.00
N ASP A 66 14.21 -10.69 -6.72
CA ASP A 66 13.14 -10.82 -7.71
C ASP A 66 12.15 -9.64 -7.70
N ALA A 67 12.45 -8.57 -6.96
CA ALA A 67 11.50 -7.48 -6.78
C ALA A 67 12.19 -6.11 -6.78
N ASP A 68 11.39 -5.07 -7.01
CA ASP A 68 11.86 -3.69 -7.04
C ASP A 68 11.23 -2.83 -5.94
N PHE A 69 9.92 -2.94 -5.73
CA PHE A 69 9.26 -2.14 -4.71
C PHE A 69 8.10 -2.88 -4.06
N MET A 70 7.70 -2.40 -2.88
CA MET A 70 6.59 -2.93 -2.10
C MET A 70 5.67 -1.80 -1.69
N ILE A 71 4.37 -2.04 -1.74
CA ILE A 71 3.35 -1.11 -1.24
C ILE A 71 2.62 -1.76 -0.06
N TRP A 72 2.47 -0.99 1.02
CA TRP A 72 1.72 -1.39 2.21
C TRP A 72 0.43 -0.57 2.25
N TRP A 73 -0.71 -1.27 2.08
CA TRP A 73 -2.03 -0.67 2.06
C TRP A 73 -2.84 -1.11 3.27
N HIS A 74 -3.77 -0.27 3.72
CA HIS A 74 -4.84 -0.72 4.60
C HIS A 74 -6.15 0.03 4.33
N ALA A 75 -7.26 -0.61 4.69
CA ALA A 75 -8.61 -0.06 4.60
C ALA A 75 -9.53 -0.83 5.53
N GLU A 76 -10.77 -0.38 5.66
CA GLU A 76 -11.75 -1.08 6.47
C GLU A 76 -12.16 -2.42 5.83
N GLN A 77 -12.18 -2.48 4.50
CA GLN A 77 -12.58 -3.68 3.75
C GLN A 77 -11.56 -4.01 2.68
N ILE A 78 -11.36 -5.31 2.46
CA ILE A 78 -10.38 -5.78 1.48
C ILE A 78 -10.73 -5.37 0.06
N GLU A 79 -12.03 -5.29 -0.26
CA GLU A 79 -12.49 -4.89 -1.60
C GLU A 79 -12.06 -3.47 -1.95
N GLN A 80 -11.94 -2.60 -0.94
CA GLN A 80 -11.44 -1.23 -1.14
C GLN A 80 -9.96 -1.25 -1.54
N ILE A 81 -9.17 -2.11 -0.91
CA ILE A 81 -7.75 -2.28 -1.27
C ILE A 81 -7.63 -2.89 -2.66
N GLN A 82 -8.43 -3.91 -2.97
CA GLN A 82 -8.42 -4.52 -4.31
C GLN A 82 -8.74 -3.49 -5.39
N ALA A 83 -9.70 -2.61 -5.15
CA ALA A 83 -10.05 -1.55 -6.10
C ALA A 83 -8.88 -0.60 -6.34
N ALA A 84 -8.20 -0.16 -5.27
CA ALA A 84 -7.04 0.71 -5.37
C ALA A 84 -5.86 0.01 -6.07
N TYR A 85 -5.62 -1.25 -5.74
CA TYR A 85 -4.59 -2.08 -6.38
C TYR A 85 -4.83 -2.21 -7.88
N ASN A 86 -6.06 -2.53 -8.27
CA ASN A 86 -6.42 -2.65 -9.68
C ASN A 86 -6.30 -1.32 -10.42
N ALA A 87 -6.72 -0.21 -9.79
CA ALA A 87 -6.57 1.12 -10.36
C ALA A 87 -5.10 1.47 -10.58
N PHE A 88 -4.23 1.19 -9.60
CA PHE A 88 -2.79 1.39 -9.74
C PHE A 88 -2.26 0.65 -10.97
N ARG A 89 -2.61 -0.63 -11.12
CA ARG A 89 -2.09 -1.47 -12.21
C ARG A 89 -2.65 -1.10 -13.58
N ARG A 90 -3.85 -0.56 -13.65
CA ARG A 90 -4.52 -0.24 -14.92
C ARG A 90 -4.32 1.20 -15.36
N GLU A 91 -4.30 2.12 -14.40
CA GLU A 91 -4.36 3.56 -14.68
C GLU A 91 -3.02 4.27 -14.65
N THR A 92 -1.98 3.65 -14.08
CA THR A 92 -0.66 4.26 -14.04
C THR A 92 0.33 3.54 -14.95
N ALA A 93 1.25 4.29 -15.55
CA ALA A 93 2.31 3.71 -16.38
C ALA A 93 3.17 2.75 -15.56
N LEU A 94 3.53 3.13 -14.33
CA LEU A 94 4.30 2.27 -13.45
C LEU A 94 3.53 0.98 -13.14
N GLY A 95 2.26 1.08 -12.82
CA GLY A 95 1.44 -0.10 -12.52
C GLY A 95 1.34 -1.06 -13.70
N ARG A 96 1.19 -0.53 -14.91
CA ARG A 96 1.09 -1.36 -16.12
C ARG A 96 2.35 -2.15 -16.43
N VAL A 97 3.52 -1.63 -16.08
CA VAL A 97 4.81 -2.31 -16.34
C VAL A 97 5.33 -3.08 -15.13
N SER A 98 4.58 -3.12 -14.04
CA SER A 98 4.97 -3.81 -12.82
C SER A 98 4.32 -5.18 -12.74
N ASN A 99 5.14 -6.22 -12.63
CA ASN A 99 4.66 -7.59 -12.45
C ASN A 99 4.50 -7.87 -10.96
N PRO A 100 3.35 -8.41 -10.53
CA PRO A 100 3.21 -8.87 -9.15
C PRO A 100 4.15 -10.05 -8.89
N VAL A 101 4.93 -9.96 -7.82
CA VAL A 101 5.86 -11.02 -7.41
C VAL A 101 5.31 -11.76 -6.20
N TRP A 102 4.75 -11.01 -5.27
CA TRP A 102 4.24 -11.56 -4.02
C TRP A 102 3.18 -10.62 -3.46
N SER A 103 2.18 -11.20 -2.84
CA SER A 103 1.13 -10.44 -2.16
C SER A 103 0.65 -11.21 -0.95
N ASN A 104 0.32 -10.49 0.10
CA ASN A 104 -0.28 -11.08 1.29
C ASN A 104 -1.29 -10.10 1.88
N ALA A 105 -2.46 -10.63 2.22
CA ALA A 105 -3.49 -9.89 2.93
C ALA A 105 -3.54 -10.36 4.37
N ALA A 106 -3.81 -9.42 5.27
CA ALA A 106 -3.92 -9.70 6.68
C ALA A 106 -5.03 -8.88 7.30
N LEU A 107 -5.52 -9.34 8.42
CA LEU A 107 -6.52 -8.64 9.20
C LEU A 107 -5.88 -8.20 10.51
N HIS A 108 -5.91 -6.89 10.80
CA HIS A 108 -5.53 -6.40 12.11
C HIS A 108 -6.55 -6.88 13.15
N ARG A 109 -6.07 -7.48 14.22
CA ARG A 109 -6.92 -8.02 15.28
C ARG A 109 -6.72 -7.24 16.57
N PRO A 110 -7.74 -7.15 17.43
CA PRO A 110 -7.58 -6.55 18.74
C PRO A 110 -6.47 -7.25 19.54
N ALA A 111 -5.74 -6.48 20.36
CA ALA A 111 -4.71 -7.02 21.22
C ALA A 111 -5.34 -7.92 22.29
N GLU A 112 -4.89 -9.19 22.38
CA GLU A 112 -5.43 -10.16 23.32
C GLU A 112 -4.72 -10.11 24.68
N PHE A 113 -3.41 -9.82 24.66
CA PHE A 113 -2.57 -9.89 25.85
C PHE A 113 -2.09 -8.53 26.35
N ASN A 114 -2.05 -7.52 25.48
CA ASN A 114 -1.64 -6.16 25.82
C ASN A 114 -2.62 -5.16 25.22
N LYS A 115 -3.62 -4.79 26.00
CA LYS A 115 -4.69 -3.88 25.56
C LYS A 115 -4.23 -2.44 25.40
N SER A 116 -3.03 -2.09 25.85
CA SER A 116 -2.46 -0.77 25.63
C SER A 116 -1.62 -0.68 24.36
N HIS A 117 -1.44 -1.80 23.65
CA HIS A 117 -0.72 -1.84 22.38
C HIS A 117 -1.46 -1.01 21.32
N ILE A 118 -0.73 -0.14 20.64
CA ILE A 118 -1.30 0.73 19.59
C ILE A 118 -0.97 0.12 18.23
N PRO A 119 -1.98 -0.08 17.34
CA PRO A 119 -1.72 -0.57 15.99
C PRO A 119 -0.84 0.40 15.18
N ALA A 120 -0.08 -0.14 14.23
CA ALA A 120 0.81 0.64 13.39
C ALA A 120 0.10 1.47 12.29
N PHE A 121 -1.19 1.25 12.09
CA PHE A 121 -1.94 2.01 11.08
C PHE A 121 -2.54 3.33 11.55
#